data_4736ee42e872a8238e96c2275e5024e5
#
_entry.id   4736ee42e872a8238e96c2275e5024e5
#
_cell.length_a   1.000
_cell.length_b   1.000
_cell.length_c   1.000
_cell.angle_alpha   90.00
_cell.angle_beta   90.00
_cell.angle_gamma   90.00
#
_symmetry.space_group_name_H-M   'P 1'
#
loop_
_entity.id
_entity.type
_entity.pdbx_description
1 polymer ?
#
loop_
_entity_poly.entity_id
_entity_poly.type
_entity_poly.pdbx_seq_one_letter_code
_entity_poly.pdbx_strand_id
1 'polypeptide(L)'
;MNRKYESIIKHLNKRNIQGYYADTAEEAREIAVSLVAEGDLVSWGGSQTLDQTGIRKTLFEMEKEGKITIIDPYGTADPAESMEARRKGLFSDVFFMSSNALTVDGELVNIDGTGNRVAALTFGPKKVVVV
;
A
#
# COMPACT_ATOMS: atom_id res chain seq x y z
N MET A 1 9.59 21.22 -0.53
CA MET A 1 10.23 19.92 -0.19
C MET A 1 11.68 20.17 0.15
N ASN A 2 12.20 19.58 1.22
CA ASN A 2 13.60 19.77 1.56
C ASN A 2 14.52 18.82 0.77
N ARG A 3 15.84 19.16 0.75
CA ARG A 3 16.85 18.39 -0.01
C ARG A 3 16.93 16.91 0.36
N LYS A 4 16.60 16.57 1.61
CA LYS A 4 16.61 15.17 2.07
C LYS A 4 15.55 14.35 1.33
N TYR A 5 14.34 14.86 1.21
CA TYR A 5 13.25 14.17 0.51
C TYR A 5 13.46 14.10 -0.99
N GLU A 6 14.02 15.17 -1.58
CA GLU A 6 14.42 15.16 -2.99
C GLU A 6 15.44 14.05 -3.29
N SER A 7 16.44 13.91 -2.40
CA SER A 7 17.46 12.87 -2.51
C SER A 7 16.86 11.47 -2.39
N ILE A 8 15.95 11.25 -1.43
CA ILE A 8 15.28 9.96 -1.25
C ILE A 8 14.49 9.59 -2.51
N ILE A 9 13.69 10.51 -3.06
CA ILE A 9 12.93 10.29 -4.28
C ILE A 9 13.84 9.94 -5.46
N LYS A 10 14.95 10.66 -5.61
CA LYS A 10 15.94 10.37 -6.64
C LYS A 10 16.50 8.96 -6.53
N HIS A 11 16.81 8.50 -5.32
CA HIS A 11 17.30 7.14 -5.09
C HIS A 11 16.22 6.07 -5.33
N LEU A 12 14.98 6.32 -4.91
CA LEU A 12 13.84 5.44 -5.23
C LEU A 12 13.68 5.29 -6.75
N ASN A 13 13.69 6.39 -7.48
CA ASN A 13 13.54 6.38 -8.93
C ASN A 13 14.67 5.60 -9.62
N LYS A 14 15.90 5.67 -9.11
CA LYS A 14 17.02 4.85 -9.60
C LYS A 14 16.82 3.35 -9.40
N ARG A 15 16.01 2.97 -8.43
CA ARG A 15 15.66 1.56 -8.14
C ARG A 15 14.37 1.13 -8.86
N ASN A 16 13.89 1.91 -9.83
CA ASN A 16 12.61 1.70 -10.51
C ASN A 16 11.39 1.74 -9.57
N ILE A 17 11.51 2.46 -8.47
CA ILE A 17 10.42 2.75 -7.54
C ILE A 17 10.03 4.19 -7.74
N GLN A 18 8.82 4.44 -8.21
CA GLN A 18 8.34 5.80 -8.41
C GLN A 18 8.05 6.46 -7.06
N GLY A 19 8.81 7.49 -6.73
CA GLY A 19 8.68 8.22 -5.46
C GLY A 19 7.75 9.41 -5.61
N TYR A 20 6.91 9.62 -4.60
CA TYR A 20 6.03 10.79 -4.47
C TYR A 20 6.27 11.46 -3.13
N TYR A 21 6.13 12.76 -3.10
CA TYR A 21 6.16 13.55 -1.87
C TYR A 21 4.78 14.18 -1.64
N ALA A 22 4.33 14.16 -0.40
CA ALA A 22 3.12 14.84 0.03
C ALA A 22 3.41 15.61 1.32
N ASP A 23 2.98 16.86 1.40
CA ASP A 23 3.14 17.69 2.60
C ASP A 23 2.15 17.31 3.70
N THR A 24 1.00 16.77 3.30
CA THR A 24 -0.11 16.46 4.21
C THR A 24 -0.62 15.04 4.01
N ALA A 25 -1.29 14.50 5.02
CA ALA A 25 -1.99 13.22 4.92
C ALA A 25 -3.06 13.24 3.82
N GLU A 26 -3.72 14.37 3.62
CA GLU A 26 -4.72 14.54 2.57
C GLU A 26 -4.10 14.43 1.18
N GLU A 27 -3.00 15.11 0.92
CA GLU A 27 -2.27 15.00 -0.35
C GLU A 27 -1.77 13.57 -0.59
N ALA A 28 -1.25 12.90 0.46
CA ALA A 28 -0.82 11.52 0.38
C ALA A 28 -1.99 10.59 -0.02
N ARG A 29 -3.15 10.81 0.57
CA ARG A 29 -4.37 10.07 0.22
C ARG A 29 -4.77 10.29 -1.23
N GLU A 30 -4.79 11.53 -1.69
CA GLU A 30 -5.15 11.88 -3.07
C GLU A 30 -4.21 11.21 -4.07
N ILE A 31 -2.90 11.28 -3.84
CA ILE A 31 -1.90 10.61 -4.68
C ILE A 31 -2.12 9.09 -4.68
N ALA A 32 -2.21 8.49 -3.50
CA ALA A 32 -2.35 7.04 -3.36
C ALA A 32 -3.61 6.50 -4.04
N VAL A 33 -4.75 7.15 -3.84
CA VAL A 33 -6.03 6.77 -4.44
C VAL A 33 -6.01 6.97 -5.96
N SER A 34 -5.31 7.97 -6.47
CA SER A 34 -5.16 8.20 -7.91
C SER A 34 -4.45 7.06 -8.65
N LEU A 35 -3.73 6.21 -7.93
CA LEU A 35 -3.02 5.05 -8.49
C LEU A 35 -3.92 3.82 -8.66
N VAL A 36 -5.16 3.90 -8.22
CA VAL A 36 -6.18 2.84 -8.34
C VAL A 36 -7.08 3.13 -9.53
N ALA A 37 -7.28 2.14 -10.38
CA ALA A 37 -8.20 2.23 -11.51
C ALA A 37 -9.55 1.62 -11.20
N GLU A 38 -10.59 2.07 -11.89
CA GLU A 38 -11.92 1.46 -11.82
C GLU A 38 -11.85 -0.01 -12.25
N GLY A 39 -12.49 -0.88 -11.48
CA GLY A 39 -12.45 -2.33 -11.69
C GLY A 39 -11.31 -3.04 -11.00
N ASP A 40 -10.38 -2.33 -10.35
CA ASP A 40 -9.26 -2.93 -9.65
C ASP A 40 -9.69 -3.80 -8.47
N LEU A 41 -8.96 -4.89 -8.27
CA LEU A 41 -8.95 -5.67 -7.05
C LEU A 41 -7.88 -5.10 -6.13
N VAL A 42 -8.27 -4.65 -4.94
CA VAL A 42 -7.40 -3.96 -3.98
C VAL A 42 -7.27 -4.77 -2.71
N SER A 43 -6.07 -4.85 -2.18
CA SER A 43 -5.81 -5.43 -0.87
C SER A 43 -4.75 -4.62 -0.12
N TRP A 44 -4.46 -5.01 1.10
CA TRP A 44 -3.46 -4.33 1.93
C TRP A 44 -2.86 -5.22 3.01
N GLY A 45 -1.69 -4.79 3.48
CA GLY A 45 -1.10 -5.27 4.73
C GLY A 45 -1.56 -4.43 5.92
N GLY A 46 -1.23 -4.87 7.13
CA GLY A 46 -1.50 -4.10 8.35
C GLY A 46 -0.71 -2.80 8.34
N SER A 47 -1.41 -1.67 8.50
CA SER A 47 -0.79 -0.35 8.50
C SER A 47 -1.68 0.67 9.20
N GLN A 48 -1.15 1.31 10.23
CA GLN A 48 -1.81 2.46 10.87
C GLN A 48 -1.82 3.68 9.94
N THR A 49 -0.81 3.83 9.10
CA THR A 49 -0.71 4.95 8.16
C THR A 49 -1.88 4.98 7.19
N LEU A 50 -2.34 3.82 6.72
CA LEU A 50 -3.50 3.74 5.83
C LEU A 50 -4.80 4.24 6.51
N ASP A 51 -4.92 4.09 7.81
CA ASP A 51 -6.04 4.63 8.58
C ASP A 51 -5.85 6.11 8.88
N GLN A 52 -4.68 6.51 9.32
CA GLN A 52 -4.36 7.91 9.69
C GLN A 52 -4.46 8.86 8.49
N THR A 53 -4.12 8.41 7.30
CA THR A 53 -4.23 9.20 6.07
C THR A 53 -5.65 9.20 5.48
N GLY A 54 -6.53 8.32 5.95
CA GLY A 54 -7.87 8.15 5.39
C GLY A 54 -7.90 7.34 4.09
N ILE A 55 -6.79 6.72 3.69
CA ILE A 55 -6.70 5.92 2.45
C ILE A 55 -7.66 4.73 2.52
N ARG A 56 -7.63 3.95 3.60
CA ARG A 56 -8.49 2.78 3.75
C ARG A 56 -9.96 3.15 3.72
N LYS A 57 -10.34 4.21 4.42
CA LYS A 57 -11.71 4.74 4.42
C LYS A 57 -12.17 5.11 3.00
N THR A 58 -11.34 5.81 2.25
CA THR A 58 -11.65 6.21 0.87
C THR A 58 -11.80 4.99 -0.04
N LEU A 59 -10.94 3.98 0.11
CA LEU A 59 -11.03 2.74 -0.65
C LEU A 59 -12.34 1.99 -0.36
N PHE A 60 -12.77 1.93 0.89
CA PHE A 60 -14.08 1.35 1.25
C PHE A 60 -15.25 2.12 0.64
N GLU A 61 -15.18 3.45 0.58
CA GLU A 61 -16.18 4.27 -0.09
C GLU A 61 -16.24 3.96 -1.59
N MET A 62 -15.09 3.78 -2.24
CA MET A 62 -15.01 3.40 -3.66
C MET A 62 -15.60 2.01 -3.91
N GLU A 63 -15.37 1.05 -3.01
CA GLU A 63 -15.99 -0.29 -3.10
C GLU A 63 -17.51 -0.19 -2.98
N LYS A 64 -17.98 0.61 -2.04
CA LYS A 64 -19.41 0.84 -1.82
C LYS A 64 -20.10 1.46 -3.04
N GLU A 65 -19.38 2.29 -3.79
CA GLU A 65 -19.84 2.88 -5.05
C GLU A 65 -19.72 1.93 -6.25
N GLY A 66 -19.21 0.72 -6.04
CA GLY A 66 -19.03 -0.29 -7.09
C GLY A 66 -17.83 -0.05 -8.01
N LYS A 67 -16.89 0.81 -7.61
CA LYS A 67 -15.73 1.16 -8.45
C LYS A 67 -14.60 0.15 -8.36
N ILE A 68 -14.42 -0.49 -7.21
CA ILE A 68 -13.36 -1.46 -6.92
C ILE A 68 -13.89 -2.62 -6.09
N THR A 69 -13.11 -3.67 -5.97
CA THR A 69 -13.34 -4.79 -5.05
C THR A 69 -12.20 -4.86 -4.06
N ILE A 70 -12.49 -5.05 -2.77
CA ILE A 70 -11.50 -5.12 -1.70
C ILE A 70 -11.43 -6.53 -1.15
N ILE A 71 -10.21 -7.03 -0.95
CA ILE A 71 -9.90 -8.19 -0.10
C ILE A 71 -9.25 -7.67 1.17
N ASP A 72 -9.98 -7.74 2.28
CA ASP A 72 -9.52 -7.25 3.58
C ASP A 72 -9.19 -8.40 4.53
N PRO A 73 -7.91 -8.71 4.78
CA PRO A 73 -7.51 -9.75 5.72
C PRO A 73 -7.90 -9.47 7.17
N TYR A 74 -8.20 -8.21 7.48
CA TYR A 74 -8.53 -7.75 8.83
C TYR A 74 -10.04 -7.56 9.06
N GLY A 75 -10.85 -7.84 8.05
CA GLY A 75 -12.31 -7.74 8.10
C GLY A 75 -13.00 -8.95 8.74
N THR A 76 -12.26 -9.95 9.17
CA THR A 76 -12.77 -11.16 9.83
C THR A 76 -12.01 -11.45 11.11
N ALA A 77 -12.70 -12.01 12.09
CA ALA A 77 -12.11 -12.50 13.34
C ALA A 77 -11.57 -13.95 13.22
N ASP A 78 -11.94 -14.69 12.16
CA ASP A 78 -11.48 -16.05 11.93
C ASP A 78 -10.04 -16.05 11.39
N PRO A 79 -9.06 -16.64 12.12
CA PRO A 79 -7.67 -16.68 11.67
C PRO A 79 -7.47 -17.40 10.33
N ALA A 80 -8.23 -18.42 10.05
CA ALA A 80 -8.14 -19.18 8.79
C ALA A 80 -8.62 -18.36 7.61
N GLU A 81 -9.75 -17.66 7.73
CA GLU A 81 -10.26 -16.74 6.71
C GLU A 81 -9.31 -15.57 6.50
N SER A 82 -8.76 -15.00 7.57
CA SER A 82 -7.79 -13.91 7.50
C SER A 82 -6.53 -14.34 6.75
N MET A 83 -6.01 -15.54 7.01
CA MET A 83 -4.83 -16.07 6.32
C MET A 83 -5.12 -16.31 4.84
N GLU A 84 -6.27 -16.82 4.50
CA GLU A 84 -6.68 -17.05 3.12
C GLU A 84 -6.85 -15.71 2.37
N ALA A 85 -7.42 -14.69 3.03
CA ALA A 85 -7.51 -13.36 2.46
C ALA A 85 -6.12 -12.76 2.20
N ARG A 86 -5.13 -13.01 3.06
CA ARG A 86 -3.74 -12.59 2.82
C ARG A 86 -3.16 -13.24 1.56
N ARG A 87 -3.44 -14.53 1.33
CA ARG A 87 -3.00 -15.22 0.11
C ARG A 87 -3.69 -14.66 -1.13
N LYS A 88 -4.99 -14.45 -1.07
CA LYS A 88 -5.76 -13.85 -2.16
C LYS A 88 -5.32 -12.43 -2.49
N GLY A 89 -4.87 -11.68 -1.50
CA GLY A 89 -4.32 -10.34 -1.68
C GLY A 89 -3.09 -10.30 -2.60
N LEU A 90 -2.36 -11.40 -2.74
CA LEU A 90 -1.24 -11.49 -3.68
C LEU A 90 -1.67 -11.46 -5.15
N PHE A 91 -2.92 -11.69 -5.45
CA PHE A 91 -3.50 -11.57 -6.79
C PHE A 91 -4.12 -10.19 -7.06
N SER A 92 -4.01 -9.25 -6.12
CA SER A 92 -4.62 -7.93 -6.29
C SER A 92 -3.96 -7.13 -7.42
N ASP A 93 -4.73 -6.22 -8.01
CA ASP A 93 -4.22 -5.24 -8.96
C ASP A 93 -3.38 -4.18 -8.26
N VAL A 94 -3.83 -3.75 -7.08
CA VAL A 94 -3.10 -2.79 -6.23
C VAL A 94 -3.07 -3.30 -4.79
N PHE A 95 -1.88 -3.38 -4.24
CA PHE A 95 -1.65 -3.74 -2.85
C PHE A 95 -1.07 -2.54 -2.10
N PHE A 96 -1.73 -2.12 -1.03
CA PHE A 96 -1.28 -1.03 -0.17
C PHE A 96 -0.56 -1.56 1.05
N MET A 97 0.53 -0.91 1.41
CA MET A 97 1.28 -1.22 2.63
C MET A 97 2.07 -0.01 3.11
N SER A 98 2.62 -0.12 4.30
CA SER A 98 3.69 0.75 4.78
C SER A 98 4.97 -0.07 4.93
N SER A 99 6.10 0.60 5.05
CA SER A 99 7.38 -0.01 5.39
C SER A 99 7.78 0.33 6.82
N ASN A 100 8.52 -0.56 7.47
CA ASN A 100 9.00 -0.34 8.82
C ASN A 100 10.01 0.80 8.89
N ALA A 101 10.84 0.95 7.86
CA ALA A 101 11.77 2.08 7.71
C ALA A 101 12.07 2.34 6.23
N LEU A 102 12.51 3.56 5.97
CA LEU A 102 13.02 4.01 4.67
C LEU A 102 14.38 4.66 4.91
N THR A 103 15.41 4.17 4.23
CA THR A 103 16.74 4.76 4.34
C THR A 103 16.88 6.00 3.47
N VAL A 104 17.87 6.83 3.75
CA VAL A 104 18.18 8.02 2.93
C VAL A 104 18.62 7.66 1.52
N ASP A 105 19.05 6.42 1.31
CA ASP A 105 19.45 5.88 0.01
C ASP A 105 18.28 5.20 -0.73
N GLY A 106 17.05 5.37 -0.26
CA GLY A 106 15.85 4.85 -0.90
C GLY A 106 15.67 3.35 -0.75
N GLU A 107 16.14 2.76 0.34
CA GLU A 107 15.94 1.35 0.65
C GLU A 107 14.74 1.19 1.58
N LEU A 108 13.84 0.27 1.25
CA LEU A 108 12.69 -0.07 2.07
C LEU A 108 13.07 -1.23 3.00
N VAL A 109 12.86 -1.04 4.30
CA VAL A 109 13.11 -2.06 5.31
C VAL A 109 11.78 -2.60 5.81
N ASN A 110 11.57 -3.92 5.67
CA ASN A 110 10.32 -4.57 6.05
C ASN A 110 10.58 -5.80 6.91
N ILE A 111 9.83 -5.92 8.01
CA ILE A 111 9.86 -7.06 8.91
C ILE A 111 8.41 -7.50 9.14
N ASP A 112 8.07 -8.69 8.71
CA ASP A 112 6.71 -9.24 8.80
C ASP A 112 6.61 -10.41 9.77
N GLY A 113 5.47 -10.49 10.49
CA GLY A 113 5.13 -11.66 11.29
C GLY A 113 4.72 -12.85 10.43
N THR A 114 3.97 -12.63 9.35
CA THR A 114 3.50 -13.69 8.42
C THR A 114 4.15 -13.64 7.05
N GLY A 115 4.92 -12.60 6.75
CA GLY A 115 5.60 -12.43 5.47
C GLY A 115 4.71 -11.94 4.31
N ASN A 116 3.48 -11.57 4.58
CA ASN A 116 2.52 -11.17 3.54
C ASN A 116 2.88 -9.88 2.82
N ARG A 117 3.36 -8.84 3.53
CA ARG A 117 3.81 -7.59 2.89
C ARG A 117 5.07 -7.81 2.07
N VAL A 118 6.04 -8.54 2.62
CA VAL A 118 7.29 -8.88 1.93
C VAL A 118 7.01 -9.70 0.67
N ALA A 119 6.12 -10.67 0.75
CA ALA A 119 5.70 -11.46 -0.41
C ALA A 119 5.04 -10.59 -1.49
N ALA A 120 4.11 -9.71 -1.11
CA ALA A 120 3.43 -8.80 -2.03
C ALA A 120 4.40 -7.82 -2.69
N LEU A 121 5.34 -7.27 -1.92
CA LEU A 121 6.35 -6.34 -2.43
C LEU A 121 7.30 -7.03 -3.43
N THR A 122 7.61 -8.30 -3.20
CA THR A 122 8.52 -9.07 -4.03
C THR A 122 7.86 -9.56 -5.32
N PHE A 123 6.66 -10.12 -5.21
CA PHE A 123 5.92 -10.65 -6.36
C PHE A 123 4.46 -10.92 -5.99
N GLY A 124 3.57 -10.68 -6.95
CA GLY A 124 2.14 -11.00 -6.86
C GLY A 124 1.28 -9.86 -7.39
N PRO A 125 1.02 -8.83 -6.60
CA PRO A 125 0.20 -7.69 -7.07
C PRO A 125 0.81 -7.02 -8.30
N LYS A 126 -0.04 -6.51 -9.17
CA LYS A 126 0.43 -5.76 -10.37
C LYS A 126 1.10 -4.44 -9.98
N LYS A 127 0.65 -3.85 -8.88
CA LYS A 127 1.19 -2.60 -8.33
C LYS A 127 1.19 -2.68 -6.81
N VAL A 128 2.27 -2.22 -6.20
CA VAL A 128 2.36 -2.04 -4.74
C VAL A 128 2.54 -0.56 -4.44
N VAL A 129 1.71 -0.03 -3.57
CA VAL A 129 1.77 1.35 -3.11
C VAL A 129 2.20 1.35 -1.64
N VAL A 130 3.38 1.89 -1.38
CA VAL A 130 3.94 2.01 -0.03
C VAL A 130 3.73 3.44 0.47
N VAL A 131 3.05 3.59 1.60
CA VAL A 131 2.70 4.89 2.17
C VAL A 131 3.36 5.11 3.52
#